data_0152fececd8cbfc54e4c0ebfed49caab
#
_entry.id   0152fececd8cbfc54e4c0ebfed49caab
#
_cell.length_a   1.000
_cell.length_b   1.000
_cell.length_c   1.000
_cell.angle_alpha   90.00
_cell.angle_beta   90.00
_cell.angle_gamma   90.00
#
_symmetry.space_group_name_H-M   'P 1'
#
loop_
_entity.id
_entity.type
_entity.pdbx_description
1 polymer ?
#
loop_
_entity_poly.entity_id
_entity_poly.type
_entity_poly.pdbx_seq_one_letter_code
_entity_poly.pdbx_strand_id
1 'polypeptide(L)'
;MDDLKHKILGLLNKQSTKIPSMGFSDSNYQFFQAESLSINSKTVTESNRPADQDILESIEKSYFSMSEDFDICRFELSKLPDFLDCDNIQRDFKRLKQQHQVVANKVLQLILEQTSNCEEEFLRILEVRDKLSNTLLYCRVSRNELRVAKKQFSSSLSILANYRKRKLVQNLLNNLNTIKTLHRTGHRLQELLNEENYAGAIELLQECQAVANTYRHFTCVASLTNKLQETLEDTEEKLDKVLAQMCFYFDGVRYSKLQAAYKLLGKTQIAMDHLHMHYTSAIYNTALNIVRVSVTSNECIELNDNSEKKPYDKLCLSIEQSTFIPCLVDLCKSLFKIMLSYYQLRKWHLTYECDLTNPQDLEDNFNKQYVKQKLENGLLKVWHDVQSKVSTLLLNADLASYKFDQFLNVLGVVHRLMEVGEEFCGSKSDDLQESIRKQSINYFKNYHAQRLDELRIFLEHESWEICPVKPTFDILQLQEFKSLRSILKNYKLKPVATDCNSSNHSQDSSTVSGIIVMKSCF
;
A
#
# COMPACT_ATOMS: atom_id res chain seq x y z
N MET A 1 15.57 45.47 38.00
CA MET A 1 14.44 44.78 37.36
C MET A 1 13.65 43.95 38.35
N ASP A 2 14.29 43.40 39.38
CA ASP A 2 13.60 42.58 40.39
C ASP A 2 12.79 43.38 41.42
N ASP A 3 13.17 44.62 41.68
CA ASP A 3 12.41 45.53 42.57
C ASP A 3 11.03 45.92 42.01
N LEU A 4 10.89 45.94 40.69
CA LEU A 4 9.62 46.20 40.01
C LEU A 4 8.70 44.99 40.03
N LYS A 5 9.28 43.80 39.96
CA LYS A 5 8.53 42.52 40.07
C LYS A 5 7.96 42.34 41.48
N HIS A 6 8.75 42.64 42.52
CA HIS A 6 8.28 42.56 43.90
C HIS A 6 7.19 43.59 44.24
N LYS A 7 7.25 44.79 43.68
CA LYS A 7 6.18 45.79 43.84
C LYS A 7 4.90 45.42 43.10
N ILE A 8 5.01 44.79 41.90
CA ILE A 8 3.83 44.33 41.14
C ILE A 8 3.19 43.12 41.83
N LEU A 9 3.96 42.17 42.34
CA LEU A 9 3.47 41.03 43.12
C LEU A 9 2.86 41.47 44.45
N GLY A 10 3.41 42.53 45.10
CA GLY A 10 2.87 43.09 46.35
C GLY A 10 1.56 43.85 46.15
N LEU A 11 1.31 44.40 44.97
CA LEU A 11 0.03 45.03 44.61
C LEU A 11 -1.05 44.02 44.23
N LEU A 12 -0.66 42.90 43.61
CA LEU A 12 -1.56 41.82 43.29
C LEU A 12 -2.05 41.06 44.52
N ASN A 13 -1.24 41.00 45.59
CA ASN A 13 -1.60 40.27 46.80
C ASN A 13 -2.44 41.12 47.82
N LYS A 14 -2.55 42.45 47.61
CA LYS A 14 -3.30 43.34 48.54
C LYS A 14 -4.75 43.62 48.16
N GLN A 15 -5.23 43.11 47.02
CA GLN A 15 -6.65 43.29 46.59
C GLN A 15 -7.45 42.00 46.54
N SER A 16 -7.21 41.10 47.51
CA SER A 16 -8.18 40.06 47.85
C SER A 16 -9.22 40.56 48.87
N THR A 17 -9.82 41.73 48.63
CA THR A 17 -10.93 42.18 49.45
C THR A 17 -12.02 42.80 48.59
N LYS A 18 -13.16 42.09 48.56
CA LYS A 18 -14.50 42.57 48.21
C LYS A 18 -14.67 43.12 46.79
N ILE A 19 -14.93 42.26 45.86
CA ILE A 19 -15.63 42.59 44.63
C ILE A 19 -17.10 42.81 44.98
N PRO A 20 -17.69 43.99 44.71
CA PRO A 20 -19.13 44.15 44.83
C PRO A 20 -19.78 43.26 43.76
N SER A 21 -20.68 42.43 44.20
CA SER A 21 -21.58 41.67 43.35
C SER A 21 -22.43 42.65 42.56
N MET A 22 -21.96 43.03 41.34
CA MET A 22 -22.87 43.64 40.38
C MET A 22 -23.77 42.52 39.84
N GLY A 23 -25.04 42.57 40.28
CA GLY A 23 -26.07 41.72 39.79
C GLY A 23 -26.18 41.80 38.28
N PHE A 24 -25.75 40.77 37.61
CA PHE A 24 -26.26 40.44 36.31
C PHE A 24 -27.61 39.77 36.55
N SER A 25 -28.65 40.41 36.04
CA SER A 25 -30.01 39.89 36.07
C SER A 25 -30.06 38.47 35.52
N ASP A 26 -30.41 37.56 36.38
CA ASP A 26 -30.63 36.13 36.14
C ASP A 26 -31.84 35.83 35.22
N SER A 27 -32.04 36.61 34.15
CA SER A 27 -33.22 36.42 33.32
C SER A 27 -33.06 35.37 32.19
N ASN A 28 -31.91 34.71 32.07
CA ASN A 28 -31.72 33.64 31.07
C ASN A 28 -31.34 32.28 31.67
N TYR A 29 -31.27 32.14 32.99
CA TYR A 29 -30.98 30.85 33.63
C TYR A 29 -32.20 30.07 34.07
N GLN A 30 -33.42 30.63 33.91
CA GLN A 30 -34.65 29.93 34.25
C GLN A 30 -35.13 28.93 33.18
N PHE A 31 -34.44 28.79 32.09
CA PHE A 31 -34.88 27.82 31.07
C PHE A 31 -34.27 26.43 31.22
N PHE A 32 -33.34 26.21 32.14
CA PHE A 32 -32.77 24.90 32.45
C PHE A 32 -32.87 24.44 33.90
N GLN A 33 -33.58 25.15 34.76
CA GLN A 33 -34.27 24.45 35.80
C GLN A 33 -35.54 23.86 35.18
N ALA A 34 -35.29 22.97 34.22
CA ALA A 34 -36.25 22.00 33.81
C ALA A 34 -36.75 21.36 35.09
N GLU A 35 -38.05 21.44 35.25
CA GLU A 35 -38.79 20.46 35.95
C GLU A 35 -37.97 19.20 36.01
N SER A 36 -37.52 18.84 37.19
CA SER A 36 -37.18 17.48 37.51
C SER A 36 -38.47 16.69 37.24
N LEU A 37 -38.66 16.34 35.97
CA LEU A 37 -39.55 15.28 35.59
C LEU A 37 -39.05 14.11 36.43
N SER A 38 -39.75 13.88 37.53
CA SER A 38 -39.70 12.63 38.26
C SER A 38 -40.16 11.56 37.28
N ILE A 39 -39.32 11.24 36.34
CA ILE A 39 -39.46 10.06 35.50
C ILE A 39 -39.32 8.91 36.48
N ASN A 40 -40.44 8.35 36.84
CA ASN A 40 -40.54 7.16 37.67
C ASN A 40 -39.51 6.17 37.10
N SER A 41 -38.43 5.95 37.83
CA SER A 41 -37.37 5.00 37.51
C SER A 41 -37.87 3.56 37.33
N LYS A 42 -39.15 3.33 37.51
CA LYS A 42 -39.81 2.02 37.31
C LYS A 42 -40.15 1.70 35.85
N THR A 43 -40.17 2.68 34.95
CA THR A 43 -40.50 2.44 33.51
C THR A 43 -39.29 2.21 32.61
N VAL A 44 -38.07 2.51 33.07
CA VAL A 44 -36.87 2.40 32.26
C VAL A 44 -36.26 1.00 32.26
N THR A 45 -36.55 0.16 33.24
CA THR A 45 -36.01 -1.20 33.36
C THR A 45 -36.72 -2.25 32.52
N GLU A 46 -37.82 -1.89 31.84
CA GLU A 46 -38.59 -2.83 31.03
C GLU A 46 -38.30 -2.80 29.50
N SER A 47 -37.42 -1.92 29.01
CA SER A 47 -37.27 -1.72 27.57
C SER A 47 -36.33 -2.73 26.86
N ASN A 48 -35.88 -3.76 27.56
CA ASN A 48 -35.07 -4.85 26.94
C ASN A 48 -35.85 -6.18 26.92
N ARG A 49 -37.15 -6.13 26.76
CA ARG A 49 -37.93 -7.34 26.50
C ARG A 49 -37.67 -7.81 25.07
N PRO A 50 -37.54 -9.12 24.82
CA PRO A 50 -37.39 -9.64 23.45
C PRO A 50 -38.53 -9.18 22.53
N ALA A 51 -39.73 -8.92 23.06
CA ALA A 51 -40.86 -8.38 22.30
C ALA A 51 -40.64 -6.94 21.77
N ASP A 52 -39.85 -6.11 22.46
CA ASP A 52 -39.58 -4.73 22.03
C ASP A 52 -38.53 -4.72 20.90
N GLN A 53 -37.63 -5.69 20.88
CA GLN A 53 -36.64 -5.87 19.83
C GLN A 53 -37.26 -6.34 18.52
N ASP A 54 -38.24 -7.27 18.63
CA ASP A 54 -39.01 -7.72 17.48
C ASP A 54 -39.83 -6.57 16.85
N ILE A 55 -40.36 -5.67 17.70
CA ILE A 55 -41.07 -4.47 17.23
C ILE A 55 -40.12 -3.50 16.54
N LEU A 56 -38.89 -3.29 17.04
CA LEU A 56 -37.89 -2.44 16.40
C LEU A 56 -37.45 -3.00 15.04
N GLU A 57 -37.29 -4.31 14.91
CA GLU A 57 -36.95 -4.98 13.68
C GLU A 57 -38.09 -4.97 12.64
N SER A 58 -39.35 -4.87 13.15
CA SER A 58 -40.55 -4.76 12.29
C SER A 58 -40.73 -3.38 11.65
N ILE A 59 -39.94 -2.39 12.04
CA ILE A 59 -40.03 -1.03 11.49
C ILE A 59 -39.43 -1.02 10.08
N GLU A 60 -40.19 -0.51 9.12
CA GLU A 60 -39.78 -0.45 7.74
C GLU A 60 -38.56 0.47 7.54
N LYS A 61 -37.64 0.01 6.74
CA LYS A 61 -36.38 0.75 6.45
C LYS A 61 -36.59 2.14 5.85
N SER A 62 -37.77 2.39 5.27
CA SER A 62 -38.13 3.68 4.68
C SER A 62 -38.17 4.82 5.71
N TYR A 63 -38.47 4.52 6.98
CA TYR A 63 -38.45 5.52 8.07
C TYR A 63 -37.05 5.99 8.46
N PHE A 64 -36.01 5.25 8.05
CA PHE A 64 -34.63 5.59 8.32
C PHE A 64 -33.97 6.33 7.15
N SER A 65 -34.76 6.71 6.15
CA SER A 65 -34.28 7.51 5.02
C SER A 65 -33.91 8.92 5.49
N MET A 66 -32.69 9.35 5.22
CA MET A 66 -32.22 10.71 5.53
C MET A 66 -32.50 11.72 4.38
N SER A 67 -33.35 11.38 3.41
CA SER A 67 -33.72 12.30 2.35
C SER A 67 -34.68 13.37 2.88
N GLU A 68 -34.37 14.63 2.62
CA GLU A 68 -35.22 15.78 3.02
C GLU A 68 -36.61 15.74 2.37
N ASP A 69 -36.77 15.00 1.28
CA ASP A 69 -38.03 14.86 0.53
C ASP A 69 -38.94 13.72 1.04
N PHE A 70 -38.51 12.98 2.07
CA PHE A 70 -39.31 11.88 2.61
C PHE A 70 -40.39 12.38 3.60
N ASP A 71 -41.64 12.44 3.11
CA ASP A 71 -42.81 12.77 3.92
C ASP A 71 -43.43 11.50 4.50
N ILE A 72 -43.31 11.35 5.84
CA ILE A 72 -43.83 10.22 6.59
C ILE A 72 -45.35 10.14 6.47
N CYS A 73 -46.06 11.27 6.48
CA CYS A 73 -47.50 11.31 6.39
C CYS A 73 -47.98 10.83 5.01
N ARG A 74 -47.33 11.25 3.97
CA ARG A 74 -47.61 10.82 2.60
C ARG A 74 -47.33 9.34 2.41
N PHE A 75 -46.26 8.85 3.01
CA PHE A 75 -45.89 7.43 2.98
C PHE A 75 -46.90 6.54 3.65
N GLU A 76 -47.40 6.91 4.84
CA GLU A 76 -48.44 6.14 5.54
C GLU A 76 -49.81 6.25 4.88
N LEU A 77 -50.15 7.42 4.31
CA LEU A 77 -51.39 7.60 3.56
C LEU A 77 -51.40 6.75 2.29
N SER A 78 -50.26 6.53 1.65
CA SER A 78 -50.17 5.69 0.44
C SER A 78 -50.39 4.20 0.69
N LYS A 79 -50.32 3.75 1.95
CA LYS A 79 -50.58 2.37 2.34
C LYS A 79 -52.03 2.09 2.66
N LEU A 80 -52.83 3.14 2.82
CA LEU A 80 -54.25 2.96 3.13
C LEU A 80 -54.98 2.41 1.90
N PRO A 81 -55.82 1.39 2.06
CA PRO A 81 -56.61 0.85 0.98
C PRO A 81 -57.68 1.85 0.53
N ASP A 82 -58.10 1.77 -0.72
CA ASP A 82 -59.12 2.66 -1.34
C ASP A 82 -60.46 2.63 -0.59
N PHE A 83 -60.76 1.56 0.14
CA PHE A 83 -61.90 1.48 1.05
C PHE A 83 -61.43 1.52 2.51
N LEU A 84 -61.74 2.63 3.18
CA LEU A 84 -61.40 2.88 4.57
C LEU A 84 -62.31 2.08 5.50
N ASP A 85 -61.74 1.03 6.08
CA ASP A 85 -62.38 0.25 7.15
C ASP A 85 -61.83 0.72 8.51
N CYS A 86 -62.76 1.14 9.40
CA CYS A 86 -62.38 1.68 10.71
C CYS A 86 -61.55 0.70 11.55
N ASP A 87 -61.82 -0.60 11.45
CA ASP A 87 -61.11 -1.60 12.24
C ASP A 87 -59.66 -1.81 11.76
N ASN A 88 -59.42 -1.63 10.48
CA ASN A 88 -58.06 -1.70 9.89
C ASN A 88 -57.24 -0.46 10.29
N ILE A 89 -57.82 0.72 10.16
CA ILE A 89 -57.19 1.98 10.58
C ILE A 89 -56.84 1.94 12.08
N GLN A 90 -57.73 1.43 12.90
CA GLN A 90 -57.48 1.36 14.34
C GLN A 90 -56.37 0.36 14.69
N ARG A 91 -56.23 -0.74 13.92
CA ARG A 91 -55.13 -1.69 14.07
C ARG A 91 -53.80 -1.07 13.66
N ASP A 92 -53.73 -0.38 12.51
CA ASP A 92 -52.53 0.30 12.05
C ASP A 92 -52.14 1.44 12.96
N PHE A 93 -53.10 2.23 13.43
CA PHE A 93 -52.84 3.26 14.43
C PHE A 93 -52.27 2.69 15.73
N LYS A 94 -52.81 1.58 16.20
CA LYS A 94 -52.31 0.90 17.41
C LYS A 94 -50.88 0.36 17.19
N ARG A 95 -50.59 -0.20 16.00
CA ARG A 95 -49.25 -0.67 15.62
C ARG A 95 -48.26 0.48 15.59
N LEU A 96 -48.56 1.56 14.87
CA LEU A 96 -47.69 2.73 14.78
C LEU A 96 -47.46 3.39 16.14
N LYS A 97 -48.51 3.46 16.99
CA LYS A 97 -48.38 3.97 18.33
C LYS A 97 -47.44 3.11 19.20
N GLN A 98 -47.53 1.78 19.07
CA GLN A 98 -46.62 0.87 19.78
C GLN A 98 -45.18 1.03 19.29
N GLN A 99 -44.95 1.06 17.98
CA GLN A 99 -43.64 1.29 17.39
C GLN A 99 -43.06 2.62 17.86
N HIS A 100 -43.84 3.69 17.80
CA HIS A 100 -43.43 5.02 18.29
C HIS A 100 -43.01 4.98 19.76
N GLN A 101 -43.81 4.29 20.60
CA GLN A 101 -43.51 4.20 22.03
C GLN A 101 -42.23 3.43 22.31
N VAL A 102 -41.99 2.32 21.59
CA VAL A 102 -40.77 1.52 21.75
C VAL A 102 -39.55 2.31 21.27
N VAL A 103 -39.64 3.00 20.13
CA VAL A 103 -38.56 3.88 19.63
C VAL A 103 -38.30 5.02 20.61
N ALA A 104 -39.33 5.70 21.11
CA ALA A 104 -39.19 6.78 22.07
C ALA A 104 -38.50 6.32 23.37
N ASN A 105 -38.88 5.13 23.87
CA ASN A 105 -38.25 4.54 25.05
C ASN A 105 -36.79 4.18 24.77
N LYS A 106 -36.46 3.63 23.57
CA LYS A 106 -35.08 3.30 23.19
C LYS A 106 -34.20 4.54 23.03
N VAL A 107 -34.75 5.60 22.42
CA VAL A 107 -34.06 6.90 22.29
C VAL A 107 -33.83 7.50 23.67
N LEU A 108 -34.84 7.47 24.55
CA LEU A 108 -34.72 7.95 25.94
C LEU A 108 -33.63 7.17 26.70
N GLN A 109 -33.62 5.84 26.55
CA GLN A 109 -32.57 5.00 27.15
C GLN A 109 -31.18 5.41 26.67
N LEU A 110 -30.97 5.56 25.34
CA LEU A 110 -29.70 5.97 24.77
C LEU A 110 -29.29 7.37 25.22
N ILE A 111 -30.26 8.29 25.36
CA ILE A 111 -30.02 9.63 25.91
C ILE A 111 -29.54 9.52 27.35
N LEU A 112 -30.23 8.71 28.17
CA LEU A 112 -29.87 8.53 29.57
C LEU A 112 -28.51 7.88 29.75
N GLU A 113 -28.14 6.91 28.91
CA GLU A 113 -26.81 6.27 28.90
C GLU A 113 -25.70 7.27 28.59
N GLN A 114 -25.98 8.24 27.72
CA GLN A 114 -24.99 9.26 27.30
C GLN A 114 -25.04 10.52 28.17
N THR A 115 -26.09 10.69 29.01
CA THR A 115 -26.31 11.93 29.79
C THR A 115 -25.14 12.22 30.72
N SER A 116 -24.61 11.20 31.40
CA SER A 116 -23.49 11.39 32.35
C SER A 116 -22.23 11.90 31.67
N ASN A 117 -21.91 11.36 30.50
CA ASN A 117 -20.73 11.79 29.73
C ASN A 117 -20.94 13.21 29.19
N CYS A 118 -22.14 13.49 28.66
CA CYS A 118 -22.49 14.83 28.20
C CYS A 118 -22.47 15.88 29.33
N GLU A 119 -22.97 15.52 30.53
CA GLU A 119 -22.91 16.40 31.69
C GLU A 119 -21.48 16.70 32.11
N GLU A 120 -20.61 15.68 32.14
CA GLU A 120 -19.21 15.88 32.51
C GLU A 120 -18.47 16.80 31.52
N GLU A 121 -18.65 16.56 30.23
CA GLU A 121 -18.06 17.39 29.20
C GLU A 121 -18.68 18.79 29.18
N PHE A 122 -19.97 18.90 29.41
CA PHE A 122 -20.63 20.20 29.55
C PHE A 122 -20.12 20.98 30.76
N LEU A 123 -19.93 20.29 31.89
CA LEU A 123 -19.32 20.92 33.07
C LEU A 123 -17.90 21.39 32.81
N ARG A 124 -17.09 20.61 32.06
CA ARG A 124 -15.73 21.04 31.62
C ARG A 124 -15.81 22.29 30.75
N ILE A 125 -16.75 22.32 29.80
CA ILE A 125 -16.96 23.50 28.93
C ILE A 125 -17.36 24.71 29.77
N LEU A 126 -18.28 24.54 30.77
CA LEU A 126 -18.67 25.60 31.68
C LEU A 126 -17.49 26.10 32.52
N GLU A 127 -16.64 25.18 33.00
CA GLU A 127 -15.45 25.53 33.76
C GLU A 127 -14.46 26.34 32.91
N VAL A 128 -14.23 25.93 31.65
CA VAL A 128 -13.38 26.66 30.70
C VAL A 128 -13.98 28.04 30.39
N ARG A 129 -15.31 28.12 30.18
CA ARG A 129 -16.02 29.38 29.98
C ARG A 129 -15.84 30.31 31.17
N ASP A 130 -15.96 29.81 32.39
CA ASP A 130 -15.85 30.62 33.59
C ASP A 130 -14.38 31.09 33.81
N LYS A 131 -13.41 30.20 33.53
CA LYS A 131 -11.99 30.60 33.53
C LYS A 131 -11.70 31.67 32.49
N LEU A 132 -12.26 31.53 31.26
CA LEU A 132 -12.14 32.54 30.21
C LEU A 132 -12.84 33.84 30.59
N SER A 133 -14.06 33.75 31.17
CA SER A 133 -14.81 34.92 31.64
C SER A 133 -14.04 35.69 32.73
N ASN A 134 -13.48 34.95 33.69
CA ASN A 134 -12.63 35.55 34.73
C ASN A 134 -11.38 36.19 34.15
N THR A 135 -10.72 35.54 33.20
CA THR A 135 -9.56 36.10 32.51
C THR A 135 -9.92 37.36 31.74
N LEU A 136 -11.09 37.39 31.07
CA LEU A 136 -11.59 38.60 30.40
C LEU A 136 -11.89 39.71 31.38
N LEU A 137 -12.46 39.38 32.56
CA LEU A 137 -12.70 40.36 33.63
C LEU A 137 -11.40 40.96 34.12
N TYR A 138 -10.37 40.15 34.42
CA TYR A 138 -9.05 40.61 34.80
C TYR A 138 -8.43 41.51 33.74
N CYS A 139 -8.54 41.12 32.46
CA CYS A 139 -8.05 41.96 31.37
C CYS A 139 -8.78 43.30 31.28
N ARG A 140 -10.11 43.35 31.51
CA ARG A 140 -10.87 44.59 31.51
C ARG A 140 -10.51 45.50 32.68
N VAL A 141 -10.37 44.94 33.88
CA VAL A 141 -9.95 45.68 35.09
C VAL A 141 -8.55 46.26 34.89
N SER A 142 -7.59 45.43 34.45
CA SER A 142 -6.23 45.87 34.19
C SER A 142 -6.16 46.98 33.13
N ARG A 143 -7.01 46.87 32.07
CA ARG A 143 -7.11 47.98 31.08
C ARG A 143 -7.67 49.24 31.65
N ASN A 144 -8.63 49.20 32.57
CA ASN A 144 -9.17 50.37 33.24
C ASN A 144 -8.16 50.99 34.17
N GLU A 145 -7.44 50.20 34.96
CA GLU A 145 -6.36 50.69 35.83
C GLU A 145 -5.25 51.34 35.03
N LEU A 146 -4.86 50.74 33.90
CA LEU A 146 -3.89 51.34 32.97
C LEU A 146 -4.41 52.66 32.38
N ARG A 147 -5.73 52.76 32.09
CA ARG A 147 -6.35 54.01 31.61
C ARG A 147 -6.35 55.11 32.65
N VAL A 148 -6.61 54.74 33.91
CA VAL A 148 -6.55 55.68 35.06
C VAL A 148 -5.10 56.13 35.27
N ALA A 149 -4.17 55.18 35.30
CA ALA A 149 -2.74 55.49 35.41
C ALA A 149 -2.27 56.40 34.28
N LYS A 150 -2.71 56.14 33.02
CA LYS A 150 -2.40 57.03 31.87
C LYS A 150 -2.92 58.44 32.06
N LYS A 151 -4.13 58.62 32.65
CA LYS A 151 -4.67 59.96 32.96
C LYS A 151 -3.90 60.63 34.06
N GLN A 152 -3.50 59.90 35.12
CA GLN A 152 -2.73 60.43 36.23
C GLN A 152 -1.28 60.81 35.87
N PHE A 153 -0.70 60.01 34.94
CA PHE A 153 0.67 60.25 34.45
C PHE A 153 0.74 61.07 33.16
N SER A 154 -0.34 61.80 32.82
CA SER A 154 -0.34 62.67 31.63
C SER A 154 0.80 63.67 31.54
N SER A 155 1.32 64.12 32.70
CA SER A 155 2.51 64.96 32.81
C SER A 155 3.83 64.27 32.46
N SER A 156 3.85 62.91 32.53
CA SER A 156 5.01 62.06 32.19
C SER A 156 4.87 61.38 30.80
N LEU A 157 3.98 61.90 29.95
CA LEU A 157 3.67 61.31 28.62
C LEU A 157 4.91 61.12 27.74
N SER A 158 5.93 62.00 27.88
CA SER A 158 7.16 61.85 27.10
C SER A 158 7.97 60.62 27.49
N ILE A 159 8.02 60.26 28.77
CA ILE A 159 8.71 59.09 29.29
C ILE A 159 7.96 57.82 28.85
N LEU A 160 6.63 57.84 28.96
CA LEU A 160 5.80 56.73 28.53
C LEU A 160 5.84 56.52 27.01
N ALA A 161 5.85 57.61 26.24
CA ALA A 161 6.00 57.55 24.78
C ALA A 161 7.37 56.97 24.38
N ASN A 162 8.44 57.40 25.04
CA ASN A 162 9.78 56.86 24.81
C ASN A 162 9.89 55.38 25.24
N TYR A 163 9.28 55.02 26.36
CA TYR A 163 9.20 53.60 26.77
C TYR A 163 8.46 52.75 25.76
N ARG A 164 7.31 53.20 25.24
CA ARG A 164 6.55 52.49 24.21
C ARG A 164 7.34 52.40 22.90
N LYS A 165 7.98 53.50 22.48
CA LYS A 165 8.86 53.49 21.31
C LYS A 165 10.01 52.49 21.48
N ARG A 166 10.66 52.50 22.65
CA ARG A 166 11.74 51.57 22.98
C ARG A 166 11.25 50.12 22.96
N LYS A 167 10.08 49.85 23.54
CA LYS A 167 9.46 48.51 23.56
C LYS A 167 9.10 48.04 22.14
N LEU A 168 8.54 48.93 21.31
CA LEU A 168 8.25 48.65 19.91
C LEU A 168 9.53 48.34 19.12
N VAL A 169 10.56 49.18 19.29
CA VAL A 169 11.85 48.96 18.62
C VAL A 169 12.49 47.65 19.10
N GLN A 170 12.41 47.36 20.40
CA GLN A 170 12.93 46.12 20.95
C GLN A 170 12.18 44.88 20.42
N ASN A 171 10.85 44.95 20.32
CA ASN A 171 10.05 43.90 19.70
C ASN A 171 10.39 43.73 18.20
N LEU A 172 10.52 44.87 17.48
CA LEU A 172 10.93 44.85 16.08
C LEU A 172 12.32 44.24 15.90
N LEU A 173 13.26 44.57 16.79
CA LEU A 173 14.61 44.02 16.75
C LEU A 173 14.62 42.52 17.03
N ASN A 174 13.79 42.04 17.97
CA ASN A 174 13.60 40.62 18.23
C ASN A 174 13.00 39.91 17.00
N ASN A 175 11.96 40.52 16.40
CA ASN A 175 11.34 39.96 15.18
C ASN A 175 12.32 39.92 14.01
N LEU A 176 13.13 40.99 13.84
CA LEU A 176 14.17 40.98 12.79
C LEU A 176 15.27 39.96 13.04
N ASN A 177 15.64 39.73 14.30
CA ASN A 177 16.59 38.68 14.63
C ASN A 177 16.02 37.27 14.33
N THR A 178 14.75 37.02 14.64
CA THR A 178 14.10 35.73 14.26
C THR A 178 13.99 35.57 12.75
N ILE A 179 13.65 36.61 12.01
CA ILE A 179 13.64 36.58 10.53
C ILE A 179 15.06 36.35 9.98
N LYS A 180 16.08 36.96 10.57
CA LYS A 180 17.48 36.73 10.20
C LYS A 180 17.93 35.31 10.48
N THR A 181 17.53 34.70 11.60
CA THR A 181 17.81 33.30 11.88
C THR A 181 17.09 32.39 10.88
N LEU A 182 15.81 32.62 10.59
CA LEU A 182 15.07 31.91 9.57
C LEU A 182 15.74 31.99 8.19
N HIS A 183 16.29 33.14 7.82
CA HIS A 183 17.00 33.26 6.53
C HIS A 183 18.30 32.42 6.51
N ARG A 184 19.00 32.33 7.64
CA ARG A 184 20.24 31.55 7.75
C ARG A 184 20.00 30.05 7.80
N THR A 185 18.83 29.60 8.28
CA THR A 185 18.51 28.18 8.35
C THR A 185 18.40 27.55 6.98
N GLY A 186 18.12 28.32 5.91
CA GLY A 186 18.13 27.82 4.54
C GLY A 186 19.46 27.19 4.12
N HIS A 187 20.59 27.79 4.55
CA HIS A 187 21.91 27.21 4.26
C HIS A 187 22.14 25.92 5.05
N ARG A 188 21.79 25.93 6.34
CA ARG A 188 21.93 24.73 7.17
C ARG A 188 21.05 23.58 6.68
N LEU A 189 19.88 23.90 6.14
CA LEU A 189 18.99 22.92 5.53
C LEU A 189 19.64 22.24 4.33
N GLN A 190 20.26 23.01 3.44
CA GLN A 190 20.99 22.43 2.29
C GLN A 190 22.17 21.56 2.72
N GLU A 191 22.89 21.95 3.77
CA GLU A 191 23.96 21.11 4.35
C GLU A 191 23.40 19.77 4.82
N LEU A 192 22.30 19.77 5.61
CA LEU A 192 21.65 18.55 6.10
C LEU A 192 21.16 17.67 4.96
N LEU A 193 20.62 18.27 3.90
CA LEU A 193 20.19 17.52 2.71
C LEU A 193 21.37 16.90 1.96
N ASN A 194 22.51 17.58 1.89
CA ASN A 194 23.72 17.06 1.28
C ASN A 194 24.37 15.93 2.12
N GLU A 195 24.22 16.00 3.45
CA GLU A 195 24.65 14.96 4.38
C GLU A 195 23.71 13.73 4.41
N GLU A 196 22.64 13.74 3.60
CA GLU A 196 21.57 12.72 3.61
C GLU A 196 20.89 12.58 4.99
N ASN A 197 20.88 13.65 5.80
CA ASN A 197 20.19 13.69 7.07
C ASN A 197 18.78 14.29 6.88
N TYR A 198 17.90 13.51 6.25
CA TYR A 198 16.55 13.95 5.91
C TYR A 198 15.68 14.21 7.14
N ALA A 199 15.81 13.39 8.19
CA ALA A 199 15.04 13.56 9.42
C ALA A 199 15.32 14.92 10.07
N GLY A 200 16.61 15.26 10.27
CA GLY A 200 16.99 16.57 10.83
C GLY A 200 16.61 17.74 9.92
N ALA A 201 16.62 17.54 8.59
CA ALA A 201 16.16 18.56 7.64
C ALA A 201 14.64 18.82 7.77
N ILE A 202 13.84 17.77 7.92
CA ILE A 202 12.38 17.87 8.05
C ILE A 202 12.00 18.49 9.40
N GLU A 203 12.64 18.09 10.50
CA GLU A 203 12.44 18.71 11.82
C GLU A 203 12.72 20.22 11.75
N LEU A 204 13.86 20.59 11.19
CA LEU A 204 14.23 22.00 11.03
C LEU A 204 13.23 22.75 10.12
N LEU A 205 12.74 22.11 9.04
CA LEU A 205 11.70 22.69 8.17
C LEU A 205 10.40 22.91 8.91
N GLN A 206 9.94 21.95 9.70
CA GLN A 206 8.71 22.05 10.48
C GLN A 206 8.81 23.15 11.54
N GLU A 207 9.93 23.21 12.26
CA GLU A 207 10.21 24.29 13.20
C GLU A 207 10.22 25.66 12.51
N CYS A 208 10.91 25.77 11.38
CA CYS A 208 10.95 27.01 10.59
C CYS A 208 9.57 27.41 10.08
N GLN A 209 8.75 26.48 9.62
CA GLN A 209 7.38 26.73 9.18
C GLN A 209 6.49 27.19 10.35
N ALA A 210 6.60 26.55 11.51
CA ALA A 210 5.87 26.95 12.72
C ALA A 210 6.21 28.38 13.12
N VAL A 211 7.49 28.74 13.13
CA VAL A 211 7.95 30.09 13.41
C VAL A 211 7.52 31.09 12.31
N ALA A 212 7.65 30.73 11.04
CA ALA A 212 7.24 31.56 9.91
C ALA A 212 5.74 31.87 9.93
N ASN A 213 4.90 30.90 10.32
CA ASN A 213 3.46 31.13 10.46
C ASN A 213 3.09 32.18 11.49
N THR A 214 3.88 32.33 12.58
CA THR A 214 3.68 33.36 13.58
C THR A 214 3.96 34.76 13.04
N TYR A 215 4.85 34.90 12.04
CA TYR A 215 5.28 36.14 11.43
C TYR A 215 4.73 36.36 10.01
N ARG A 216 3.67 35.65 9.61
CA ARG A 216 3.11 35.65 8.24
C ARG A 216 2.70 37.05 7.73
N HIS A 217 2.44 38.00 8.62
CA HIS A 217 2.05 39.37 8.26
C HIS A 217 3.19 40.18 7.65
N PHE A 218 4.44 39.73 7.73
CA PHE A 218 5.57 40.37 7.05
C PHE A 218 5.74 39.81 5.63
N THR A 219 5.81 40.69 4.63
CA THR A 219 5.96 40.30 3.23
C THR A 219 7.22 39.46 2.95
N CYS A 220 8.33 39.80 3.63
CA CYS A 220 9.58 39.04 3.53
C CYS A 220 9.43 37.59 4.08
N VAL A 221 8.59 37.39 5.11
CA VAL A 221 8.34 36.07 5.69
C VAL A 221 7.43 35.28 4.77
N ALA A 222 6.45 35.89 4.11
CA ALA A 222 5.61 35.23 3.13
C ALA A 222 6.44 34.61 1.96
N SER A 223 7.39 35.39 1.43
CA SER A 223 8.33 34.89 0.41
C SER A 223 9.21 33.76 0.95
N LEU A 224 9.64 33.82 2.20
CA LEU A 224 10.43 32.78 2.83
C LEU A 224 9.61 31.52 3.07
N THR A 225 8.35 31.65 3.49
CA THR A 225 7.42 30.52 3.68
C THR A 225 7.21 29.76 2.38
N ASN A 226 7.04 30.46 1.26
CA ASN A 226 6.92 29.82 -0.05
C ASN A 226 8.19 29.03 -0.40
N LYS A 227 9.39 29.60 -0.15
CA LYS A 227 10.66 28.89 -0.36
C LYS A 227 10.82 27.68 0.55
N LEU A 228 10.38 27.77 1.82
CA LEU A 228 10.41 26.62 2.72
C LEU A 228 9.46 25.53 2.28
N GLN A 229 8.30 25.90 1.75
CA GLN A 229 7.35 24.95 1.18
C GLN A 229 7.92 24.27 -0.07
N GLU A 230 8.49 25.02 -1.00
CA GLU A 230 9.18 24.51 -2.18
C GLU A 230 10.33 23.57 -1.78
N THR A 231 11.11 23.93 -0.76
CA THR A 231 12.20 23.07 -0.25
C THR A 231 11.68 21.78 0.39
N LEU A 232 10.49 21.83 1.01
CA LEU A 232 9.84 20.62 1.55
C LEU A 232 9.42 19.69 0.42
N GLU A 233 8.81 20.21 -0.63
CA GLU A 233 8.40 19.46 -1.83
C GLU A 233 9.62 18.88 -2.54
N ASP A 234 10.69 19.65 -2.71
CA ASP A 234 11.99 19.17 -3.24
C ASP A 234 12.59 18.06 -2.37
N THR A 235 12.43 18.16 -1.05
CA THR A 235 12.91 17.14 -0.12
C THR A 235 12.10 15.86 -0.24
N GLU A 236 10.77 15.96 -0.36
CA GLU A 236 9.89 14.81 -0.61
C GLU A 236 10.23 14.14 -1.94
N GLU A 237 10.48 14.92 -2.99
CA GLU A 237 10.91 14.37 -4.29
C GLU A 237 12.28 13.66 -4.21
N LYS A 238 13.23 14.22 -3.44
CA LYS A 238 14.52 13.55 -3.19
C LYS A 238 14.36 12.26 -2.40
N LEU A 239 13.51 12.26 -1.36
CA LEU A 239 13.18 11.05 -0.60
C LEU A 239 12.60 9.97 -1.51
N ASP A 240 11.68 10.34 -2.41
CA ASP A 240 11.06 9.43 -3.36
C ASP A 240 12.06 8.86 -4.36
N LYS A 241 12.97 9.70 -4.88
CA LYS A 241 14.08 9.26 -5.75
C LYS A 241 15.03 8.27 -5.05
N VAL A 242 15.37 8.54 -3.79
CA VAL A 242 16.22 7.63 -3.01
C VAL A 242 15.46 6.33 -2.72
N LEU A 243 14.17 6.40 -2.43
CA LEU A 243 13.31 5.24 -2.25
C LEU A 243 13.25 4.37 -3.53
N ALA A 244 13.16 4.99 -4.70
CA ALA A 244 13.21 4.30 -5.99
C ALA A 244 14.56 3.60 -6.24
N GLN A 245 15.68 4.20 -5.82
CA GLN A 245 17.00 3.58 -5.93
C GLN A 245 17.15 2.33 -5.06
N MET A 246 16.46 2.28 -3.91
CA MET A 246 16.48 1.12 -3.01
C MET A 246 15.92 -0.15 -3.67
N CYS A 247 15.11 -0.01 -4.73
CA CYS A 247 14.57 -1.16 -5.46
C CYS A 247 15.67 -1.99 -6.14
N PHE A 248 16.79 -1.38 -6.51
CA PHE A 248 17.91 -2.07 -7.16
C PHE A 248 18.97 -2.56 -6.17
N TYR A 249 19.19 -1.80 -5.12
CA TYR A 249 20.18 -2.11 -4.08
C TYR A 249 19.66 -1.62 -2.73
N PHE A 250 19.35 -2.55 -1.85
CA PHE A 250 18.85 -2.25 -0.52
C PHE A 250 20.03 -1.93 0.44
N ASP A 251 19.94 -0.77 1.09
CA ASP A 251 20.83 -0.38 2.18
C ASP A 251 19.98 -0.08 3.43
N GLY A 252 20.12 -0.92 4.45
CA GLY A 252 19.36 -0.81 5.69
C GLY A 252 19.62 0.49 6.46
N VAL A 253 20.84 1.06 6.38
CA VAL A 253 21.19 2.30 7.07
C VAL A 253 20.52 3.50 6.38
N ARG A 254 20.59 3.57 5.06
CA ARG A 254 19.89 4.62 4.30
C ARG A 254 18.38 4.48 4.44
N TYR A 255 17.87 3.25 4.43
CA TYR A 255 16.44 2.98 4.59
C TYR A 255 15.92 3.40 5.97
N SER A 256 16.68 3.18 7.06
CA SER A 256 16.29 3.65 8.40
C SER A 256 16.17 5.17 8.48
N LYS A 257 17.08 5.91 7.83
CA LYS A 257 17.00 7.37 7.72
C LYS A 257 15.75 7.83 6.94
N LEU A 258 15.42 7.11 5.85
CA LEU A 258 14.20 7.38 5.08
C LEU A 258 12.94 7.14 5.91
N GLN A 259 12.87 6.02 6.63
CA GLN A 259 11.73 5.70 7.49
C GLN A 259 11.54 6.74 8.59
N ALA A 260 12.62 7.20 9.23
CA ALA A 260 12.57 8.28 10.22
C ALA A 260 12.01 9.58 9.59
N ALA A 261 12.44 9.92 8.38
CA ALA A 261 11.96 11.08 7.64
C ALA A 261 10.45 10.99 7.31
N TYR A 262 10.01 9.86 6.78
CA TYR A 262 8.59 9.64 6.46
C TYR A 262 7.70 9.56 7.71
N LYS A 263 8.23 9.06 8.83
CA LYS A 263 7.53 9.07 10.13
C LYS A 263 7.30 10.50 10.61
N LEU A 264 8.31 11.36 10.52
CA LEU A 264 8.19 12.80 10.88
C LEU A 264 7.20 13.55 9.98
N LEU A 265 7.11 13.19 8.70
CA LEU A 265 6.13 13.74 7.77
C LEU A 265 4.70 13.18 7.99
N GLY A 266 4.53 12.13 8.80
CA GLY A 266 3.25 11.45 8.95
C GLY A 266 2.78 10.72 7.67
N LYS A 267 3.70 10.47 6.72
CA LYS A 267 3.40 9.90 5.40
C LYS A 267 3.90 8.44 5.23
N THR A 268 4.00 7.68 6.31
CA THR A 268 4.55 6.32 6.29
C THR A 268 3.75 5.38 5.37
N GLN A 269 2.43 5.49 5.34
CA GLN A 269 1.57 4.67 4.47
C GLN A 269 1.78 5.02 3.00
N ILE A 270 1.85 6.31 2.68
CA ILE A 270 2.11 6.81 1.33
C ILE A 270 3.48 6.35 0.84
N ALA A 271 4.50 6.39 1.70
CA ALA A 271 5.84 5.90 1.39
C ALA A 271 5.83 4.41 1.01
N MET A 272 5.04 3.59 1.70
CA MET A 272 4.89 2.17 1.37
C MET A 272 4.16 1.95 0.05
N ASP A 273 3.18 2.78 -0.29
CA ASP A 273 2.48 2.73 -1.57
C ASP A 273 3.42 3.14 -2.73
N HIS A 274 4.19 4.22 -2.56
CA HIS A 274 5.22 4.64 -3.51
C HIS A 274 6.29 3.57 -3.69
N LEU A 275 6.75 2.96 -2.61
CA LEU A 275 7.73 1.87 -2.66
C LEU A 275 7.24 0.71 -3.53
N HIS A 276 5.99 0.27 -3.37
CA HIS A 276 5.40 -0.77 -4.21
C HIS A 276 5.30 -0.36 -5.67
N MET A 277 4.93 0.89 -5.94
CA MET A 277 4.88 1.44 -7.28
C MET A 277 6.27 1.51 -7.91
N HIS A 278 7.30 1.86 -7.13
CA HIS A 278 8.69 1.86 -7.58
C HIS A 278 9.19 0.46 -7.91
N TYR A 279 8.88 -0.56 -7.11
CA TYR A 279 9.23 -1.94 -7.43
C TYR A 279 8.56 -2.43 -8.71
N THR A 280 7.26 -2.20 -8.90
CA THR A 280 6.57 -2.54 -10.15
C THR A 280 7.18 -1.80 -11.35
N SER A 281 7.47 -0.50 -11.20
CA SER A 281 8.12 0.32 -12.22
C SER A 281 9.56 -0.14 -12.51
N ALA A 282 10.33 -0.51 -11.48
CA ALA A 282 11.69 -1.02 -11.62
C ALA A 282 11.71 -2.34 -12.39
N ILE A 283 10.81 -3.27 -12.09
CA ILE A 283 10.67 -4.54 -12.83
C ILE A 283 10.36 -4.25 -14.30
N TYR A 284 9.37 -3.40 -14.57
CA TYR A 284 8.98 -3.05 -15.94
C TYR A 284 10.12 -2.39 -16.72
N ASN A 285 10.72 -1.35 -16.13
CA ASN A 285 11.79 -0.58 -16.79
C ASN A 285 13.05 -1.42 -17.00
N THR A 286 13.41 -2.28 -16.05
CA THR A 286 14.54 -3.20 -16.18
C THR A 286 14.30 -4.19 -17.29
N ALA A 287 13.13 -4.82 -17.34
CA ALA A 287 12.76 -5.74 -18.40
C ALA A 287 12.78 -5.05 -19.78
N LEU A 288 12.18 -3.86 -19.87
CA LEU A 288 12.17 -3.08 -21.11
C LEU A 288 13.57 -2.70 -21.58
N ASN A 289 14.44 -2.26 -20.67
CA ASN A 289 15.80 -1.84 -21.02
C ASN A 289 16.66 -3.02 -21.48
N ILE A 290 16.58 -4.17 -20.83
CA ILE A 290 17.35 -5.36 -21.21
C ILE A 290 16.93 -5.84 -22.59
N VAL A 291 15.62 -5.95 -22.84
CA VAL A 291 15.11 -6.35 -24.15
C VAL A 291 15.50 -5.33 -25.23
N ARG A 292 15.41 -4.03 -24.93
CA ARG A 292 15.83 -2.97 -25.84
C ARG A 292 17.32 -3.07 -26.19
N VAL A 293 18.19 -3.23 -25.19
CA VAL A 293 19.64 -3.39 -25.40
C VAL A 293 19.91 -4.63 -26.25
N SER A 294 19.23 -5.75 -26.00
CA SER A 294 19.39 -6.98 -26.79
C SER A 294 18.95 -6.82 -28.24
N VAL A 295 17.93 -6.02 -28.52
CA VAL A 295 17.48 -5.71 -29.89
C VAL A 295 18.43 -4.73 -30.57
N THR A 296 18.88 -3.67 -29.88
CA THR A 296 19.75 -2.64 -30.47
C THR A 296 21.17 -3.11 -30.66
N SER A 297 21.67 -4.10 -29.93
CA SER A 297 23.01 -4.66 -30.10
C SER A 297 23.20 -5.31 -31.47
N ASN A 298 22.12 -5.66 -32.15
CA ASN A 298 22.13 -6.30 -33.48
C ASN A 298 21.90 -5.32 -34.64
N GLU A 299 21.30 -4.18 -34.35
CA GLU A 299 21.04 -3.14 -35.34
C GLU A 299 22.09 -2.04 -35.20
N CYS A 300 23.09 -2.00 -36.10
CA CYS A 300 23.89 -0.80 -36.34
C CYS A 300 23.04 0.28 -37.02
N ILE A 301 21.94 0.70 -36.37
CA ILE A 301 21.03 1.70 -36.93
C ILE A 301 21.09 2.94 -36.07
N GLU A 302 21.37 4.02 -36.75
CA GLU A 302 21.43 5.40 -36.33
C GLU A 302 20.32 5.74 -35.32
N LEU A 303 20.73 6.40 -34.26
CA LEU A 303 19.90 7.05 -33.25
C LEU A 303 18.98 8.09 -33.91
N ASN A 304 17.89 7.66 -34.54
CA ASN A 304 16.78 8.52 -34.85
C ASN A 304 15.91 8.62 -33.62
N ASP A 305 15.95 9.78 -33.02
CA ASP A 305 15.26 10.21 -31.78
C ASP A 305 13.71 10.14 -31.85
N ASN A 306 13.17 9.67 -32.98
CA ASN A 306 11.73 9.55 -33.25
C ASN A 306 11.21 8.09 -33.27
N SER A 307 11.96 7.11 -32.76
CA SER A 307 11.40 5.78 -32.62
C SER A 307 10.36 5.79 -31.51
N GLU A 308 9.08 5.80 -31.90
CA GLU A 308 7.94 5.51 -31.04
C GLU A 308 8.32 4.44 -30.03
N LYS A 309 8.07 4.72 -28.74
CA LYS A 309 8.33 3.80 -27.62
C LYS A 309 7.56 2.52 -27.85
N LYS A 310 8.16 1.55 -28.55
CA LYS A 310 7.52 0.25 -28.80
C LYS A 310 7.17 -0.41 -27.47
N PRO A 311 5.97 -0.94 -27.30
CA PRO A 311 5.58 -1.67 -26.08
C PRO A 311 6.46 -2.91 -25.91
N TYR A 312 6.61 -3.37 -24.67
CA TYR A 312 7.47 -4.50 -24.29
C TYR A 312 7.21 -5.76 -25.14
N ASP A 313 5.95 -6.08 -25.40
CA ASP A 313 5.54 -7.26 -26.15
C ASP A 313 6.06 -7.24 -27.59
N LYS A 314 5.99 -6.08 -28.24
CA LYS A 314 6.52 -5.91 -29.62
C LYS A 314 8.04 -5.99 -29.68
N LEU A 315 8.73 -5.51 -28.64
CA LEU A 315 10.19 -5.62 -28.56
C LEU A 315 10.62 -7.08 -28.36
N CYS A 316 9.89 -7.86 -27.57
CA CYS A 316 10.17 -9.28 -27.37
C CYS A 316 10.10 -10.09 -28.68
N LEU A 317 9.19 -9.72 -29.59
CA LEU A 317 9.10 -10.35 -30.93
C LEU A 317 10.28 -10.00 -31.85
N SER A 318 11.00 -8.92 -31.59
CA SER A 318 12.11 -8.44 -32.41
C SER A 318 13.47 -9.01 -31.97
N ILE A 319 13.50 -9.85 -30.95
CA ILE A 319 14.76 -10.45 -30.44
C ILE A 319 15.22 -11.56 -31.40
N GLU A 320 16.48 -11.48 -31.81
CA GLU A 320 17.11 -12.51 -32.64
C GLU A 320 17.39 -13.77 -31.81
N GLN A 321 17.32 -14.92 -32.48
CA GLN A 321 17.55 -16.23 -31.87
C GLN A 321 18.91 -16.34 -31.16
N SER A 322 19.96 -15.75 -31.71
CA SER A 322 21.31 -15.76 -31.14
C SER A 322 21.45 -15.02 -29.82
N THR A 323 20.68 -13.94 -29.64
CA THR A 323 20.74 -13.04 -28.47
C THR A 323 19.68 -13.36 -27.40
N PHE A 324 18.73 -14.24 -27.71
CA PHE A 324 17.63 -14.56 -26.79
C PHE A 324 18.11 -15.18 -25.46
N ILE A 325 18.97 -16.20 -25.50
CA ILE A 325 19.47 -16.89 -24.29
C ILE A 325 20.24 -15.91 -23.38
N PRO A 326 21.22 -15.14 -23.87
CA PRO A 326 21.87 -14.10 -23.09
C PRO A 326 20.86 -13.09 -22.50
N CYS A 327 19.92 -12.62 -23.32
CA CYS A 327 18.87 -11.70 -22.89
C CYS A 327 18.02 -12.28 -21.74
N LEU A 328 17.57 -13.52 -21.85
CA LEU A 328 16.81 -14.21 -20.81
C LEU A 328 17.63 -14.34 -19.51
N VAL A 329 18.89 -14.72 -19.62
CA VAL A 329 19.78 -14.86 -18.44
C VAL A 329 19.99 -13.51 -17.75
N ASP A 330 20.25 -12.45 -18.51
CA ASP A 330 20.46 -11.11 -17.95
C ASP A 330 19.18 -10.52 -17.39
N LEU A 331 18.03 -10.82 -18.00
CA LEU A 331 16.72 -10.48 -17.46
C LEU A 331 16.49 -11.17 -16.11
N CYS A 332 16.67 -12.49 -16.05
CA CYS A 332 16.50 -13.26 -14.81
C CYS A 332 17.45 -12.77 -13.71
N LYS A 333 18.72 -12.50 -14.02
CA LYS A 333 19.70 -11.96 -13.06
C LYS A 333 19.29 -10.60 -12.52
N SER A 334 18.81 -9.72 -13.39
CA SER A 334 18.45 -8.35 -12.98
C SER A 334 17.15 -8.34 -12.19
N LEU A 335 16.17 -9.13 -12.58
CA LEU A 335 14.94 -9.32 -11.81
C LEU A 335 15.20 -9.96 -10.44
N PHE A 336 16.12 -10.93 -10.38
CA PHE A 336 16.56 -11.53 -9.12
C PHE A 336 17.15 -10.48 -8.17
N LYS A 337 17.95 -9.52 -8.66
CA LYS A 337 18.49 -8.43 -7.82
C LYS A 337 17.38 -7.59 -7.20
N ILE A 338 16.33 -7.29 -7.97
CA ILE A 338 15.16 -6.53 -7.48
C ILE A 338 14.39 -7.36 -6.43
N MET A 339 14.19 -8.65 -6.67
CA MET A 339 13.56 -9.56 -5.71
C MET A 339 14.38 -9.66 -4.41
N LEU A 340 15.70 -9.79 -4.53
CA LEU A 340 16.61 -9.85 -3.39
C LEU A 340 16.55 -8.56 -2.56
N SER A 341 16.52 -7.39 -3.23
CA SER A 341 16.35 -6.10 -2.56
C SER A 341 15.03 -6.06 -1.78
N TYR A 342 13.92 -6.53 -2.36
CA TYR A 342 12.63 -6.61 -1.68
C TYR A 342 12.66 -7.56 -0.48
N TYR A 343 13.30 -8.71 -0.62
CA TYR A 343 13.46 -9.68 0.46
C TYR A 343 14.27 -9.10 1.62
N GLN A 344 15.36 -8.39 1.33
CA GLN A 344 16.17 -7.70 2.33
C GLN A 344 15.38 -6.60 3.04
N LEU A 345 14.56 -5.84 2.31
CA LEU A 345 13.64 -4.86 2.85
C LEU A 345 12.64 -5.50 3.84
N ARG A 346 11.99 -6.60 3.44
CA ARG A 346 11.07 -7.34 4.30
C ARG A 346 11.78 -7.86 5.55
N LYS A 347 12.96 -8.45 5.38
CA LYS A 347 13.78 -8.94 6.50
C LYS A 347 14.15 -7.82 7.46
N TRP A 348 14.49 -6.65 6.95
CA TRP A 348 14.79 -5.48 7.75
C TRP A 348 13.58 -5.08 8.62
N HIS A 349 12.38 -5.00 8.05
CA HIS A 349 11.17 -4.71 8.82
C HIS A 349 10.89 -5.74 9.91
N LEU A 350 11.07 -7.03 9.63
CA LEU A 350 10.88 -8.09 10.60
C LEU A 350 11.89 -8.01 11.77
N THR A 351 13.15 -7.66 11.49
CA THR A 351 14.20 -7.52 12.51
C THR A 351 14.04 -6.23 13.32
N TYR A 352 13.66 -5.13 12.68
CA TYR A 352 13.49 -3.84 13.33
C TYR A 352 12.26 -3.78 14.24
N GLU A 353 11.23 -4.56 13.96
CA GLU A 353 10.06 -4.70 14.84
C GLU A 353 10.39 -5.33 16.20
N CYS A 354 11.43 -6.17 16.27
CA CYS A 354 11.82 -6.81 17.52
C CYS A 354 12.48 -5.85 18.51
N ASP A 355 13.07 -4.74 18.03
CA ASP A 355 13.88 -3.84 18.87
C ASP A 355 13.07 -2.67 19.49
N LEU A 356 11.84 -2.42 19.04
CA LEU A 356 11.02 -1.26 19.43
C LEU A 356 9.67 -1.65 20.05
N THR A 357 9.71 -2.43 21.12
CA THR A 357 8.49 -2.72 21.89
C THR A 357 8.22 -1.66 22.96
N ASN A 358 7.71 -0.50 22.57
CA ASN A 358 6.95 0.38 23.46
C ASN A 358 5.45 0.28 23.09
N PRO A 359 4.60 -0.26 23.97
CA PRO A 359 3.22 -0.61 23.62
C PRO A 359 2.20 0.54 23.67
N GLN A 360 2.63 1.81 23.69
CA GLN A 360 1.72 2.91 24.07
C GLN A 360 1.11 3.71 22.92
N ASP A 361 1.59 3.59 21.67
CA ASP A 361 1.02 4.35 20.56
C ASP A 361 0.18 3.46 19.62
N LEU A 362 -1.14 3.61 19.70
CA LEU A 362 -2.11 2.91 18.84
C LEU A 362 -1.88 3.20 17.34
N GLU A 363 -1.47 4.42 17.02
CA GLU A 363 -1.20 4.84 15.65
C GLU A 363 0.06 4.17 15.08
N ASP A 364 1.12 4.06 15.88
CA ASP A 364 2.34 3.34 15.49
C ASP A 364 2.05 1.83 15.29
N ASN A 365 1.19 1.23 16.10
CA ASN A 365 0.80 -0.17 15.93
C ASN A 365 -0.04 -0.40 14.67
N PHE A 366 -0.96 0.51 14.35
CA PHE A 366 -1.74 0.46 13.12
C PHE A 366 -0.84 0.60 11.89
N ASN A 367 0.08 1.56 11.90
CA ASN A 367 1.05 1.75 10.82
C ASN A 367 1.96 0.53 10.64
N LYS A 368 2.43 -0.10 11.72
CA LYS A 368 3.22 -1.34 11.67
C LYS A 368 2.42 -2.49 11.03
N GLN A 369 1.18 -2.68 11.47
CA GLN A 369 0.32 -3.72 10.90
C GLN A 369 0.04 -3.48 9.42
N TYR A 370 -0.22 -2.24 9.02
CA TYR A 370 -0.39 -1.85 7.63
C TYR A 370 0.85 -2.16 6.79
N VAL A 371 2.03 -1.75 7.26
CA VAL A 371 3.31 -2.00 6.60
C VAL A 371 3.55 -3.50 6.41
N LYS A 372 3.33 -4.30 7.45
CA LYS A 372 3.49 -5.75 7.40
C LYS A 372 2.57 -6.39 6.36
N GLN A 373 1.27 -6.07 6.42
CA GLN A 373 0.30 -6.58 5.45
C GLN A 373 0.62 -6.15 4.02
N LYS A 374 1.06 -4.90 3.87
CA LYS A 374 1.44 -4.36 2.56
C LYS A 374 2.67 -5.07 2.00
N LEU A 375 3.68 -5.36 2.83
CA LEU A 375 4.89 -6.10 2.44
C LEU A 375 4.58 -7.55 2.06
N GLU A 376 3.68 -8.22 2.77
CA GLU A 376 3.25 -9.58 2.44
C GLU A 376 2.50 -9.62 1.11
N ASN A 377 1.55 -8.73 0.89
CA ASN A 377 0.83 -8.62 -0.38
C ASN A 377 1.75 -8.20 -1.53
N GLY A 378 2.69 -7.32 -1.25
CA GLY A 378 3.67 -6.84 -2.23
C GLY A 378 4.64 -7.92 -2.69
N LEU A 379 4.97 -8.87 -1.82
CA LEU A 379 5.81 -10.01 -2.14
C LEU A 379 5.18 -10.85 -3.28
N LEU A 380 3.90 -11.15 -3.15
CA LEU A 380 3.13 -11.87 -4.17
C LEU A 380 3.04 -11.08 -5.47
N LYS A 381 2.80 -9.77 -5.36
CA LYS A 381 2.70 -8.87 -6.51
C LYS A 381 4.02 -8.76 -7.28
N VAL A 382 5.12 -8.56 -6.57
CA VAL A 382 6.47 -8.51 -7.16
C VAL A 382 6.78 -9.80 -7.92
N TRP A 383 6.47 -10.95 -7.32
CA TRP A 383 6.66 -12.24 -7.99
C TRP A 383 5.75 -12.41 -9.22
N HIS A 384 4.49 -12.01 -9.12
CA HIS A 384 3.57 -12.03 -10.26
C HIS A 384 4.04 -11.13 -11.40
N ASP A 385 4.51 -9.90 -11.08
CA ASP A 385 5.05 -8.97 -12.08
C ASP A 385 6.30 -9.55 -12.78
N VAL A 386 7.19 -10.21 -12.01
CA VAL A 386 8.36 -10.91 -12.56
C VAL A 386 7.94 -12.05 -13.48
N GLN A 387 7.03 -12.91 -13.03
CA GLN A 387 6.49 -14.01 -13.84
C GLN A 387 5.89 -13.49 -15.15
N SER A 388 5.06 -12.44 -15.07
CA SER A 388 4.42 -11.84 -16.24
C SER A 388 5.44 -11.38 -17.29
N LYS A 389 6.55 -10.73 -16.87
CA LYS A 389 7.58 -10.25 -17.82
C LYS A 389 8.36 -11.39 -18.46
N VAL A 390 8.74 -12.38 -17.69
CA VAL A 390 9.47 -13.54 -18.21
C VAL A 390 8.56 -14.42 -19.09
N SER A 391 7.30 -14.63 -18.68
CA SER A 391 6.31 -15.36 -19.48
C SER A 391 6.04 -14.71 -20.83
N THR A 392 5.91 -13.37 -20.85
CA THR A 392 5.75 -12.61 -22.09
C THR A 392 6.95 -12.80 -23.02
N LEU A 393 8.17 -12.71 -22.47
CA LEU A 393 9.39 -12.95 -23.24
C LEU A 393 9.46 -14.36 -23.82
N LEU A 394 9.13 -15.37 -23.00
CA LEU A 394 9.13 -16.77 -23.41
C LEU A 394 8.07 -17.07 -24.50
N LEU A 395 6.85 -16.54 -24.33
CA LEU A 395 5.75 -16.81 -25.26
C LEU A 395 5.94 -16.15 -26.61
N ASN A 396 6.66 -15.03 -26.67
CA ASN A 396 6.94 -14.31 -27.90
C ASN A 396 8.19 -14.84 -28.64
N ALA A 397 8.97 -15.73 -28.01
CA ALA A 397 10.14 -16.32 -28.63
C ALA A 397 9.79 -17.57 -29.44
N ASP A 398 10.40 -17.73 -30.61
CA ASP A 398 10.35 -18.97 -31.37
C ASP A 398 11.39 -19.97 -30.86
N LEU A 399 11.03 -20.71 -29.81
CA LEU A 399 11.88 -21.74 -29.24
C LEU A 399 11.87 -23.05 -30.05
N ALA A 400 10.96 -23.18 -31.00
CA ALA A 400 10.82 -24.40 -31.78
C ALA A 400 11.98 -24.64 -32.74
N SER A 401 12.66 -23.58 -33.13
CA SER A 401 13.83 -23.61 -34.03
C SER A 401 15.17 -23.88 -33.33
N TYR A 402 15.17 -23.95 -31.98
CA TYR A 402 16.40 -24.17 -31.20
C TYR A 402 16.86 -25.63 -31.23
N LYS A 403 18.18 -25.83 -31.10
CA LYS A 403 18.76 -27.15 -30.84
C LYS A 403 18.33 -27.62 -29.45
N PHE A 404 18.23 -28.95 -29.27
CA PHE A 404 17.76 -29.55 -28.02
C PHE A 404 18.53 -29.05 -26.77
N ASP A 405 19.85 -28.96 -26.86
CA ASP A 405 20.69 -28.49 -25.75
C ASP A 405 20.40 -27.01 -25.38
N GLN A 406 20.14 -26.19 -26.40
CA GLN A 406 19.78 -24.78 -26.19
C GLN A 406 18.39 -24.65 -25.54
N PHE A 407 17.43 -25.47 -25.99
CA PHE A 407 16.10 -25.52 -25.40
C PHE A 407 16.16 -25.96 -23.94
N LEU A 408 16.96 -27.01 -23.62
CA LEU A 408 17.18 -27.46 -22.25
C LEU A 408 17.82 -26.34 -21.39
N ASN A 409 18.73 -25.57 -21.96
CA ASN A 409 19.34 -24.45 -21.26
C ASN A 409 18.29 -23.37 -20.89
N VAL A 410 17.38 -23.04 -21.82
CA VAL A 410 16.28 -22.11 -21.54
C VAL A 410 15.40 -22.66 -20.42
N LEU A 411 15.00 -23.93 -20.49
CA LEU A 411 14.22 -24.57 -19.44
C LEU A 411 14.94 -24.54 -18.08
N GLY A 412 16.23 -24.82 -18.06
CA GLY A 412 17.04 -24.81 -16.85
C GLY A 412 17.11 -23.41 -16.20
N VAL A 413 17.26 -22.36 -17.00
CA VAL A 413 17.26 -20.97 -16.50
C VAL A 413 15.91 -20.61 -15.90
N VAL A 414 14.81 -20.93 -16.57
CA VAL A 414 13.47 -20.60 -16.09
C VAL A 414 13.09 -21.46 -14.88
N HIS A 415 13.45 -22.74 -14.87
CA HIS A 415 13.24 -23.60 -13.70
C HIS A 415 13.97 -23.07 -12.46
N ARG A 416 15.22 -22.63 -12.64
CA ARG A 416 15.98 -21.99 -11.56
C ARG A 416 15.32 -20.71 -11.06
N LEU A 417 14.76 -19.91 -11.95
CA LEU A 417 14.01 -18.72 -11.56
C LEU A 417 12.75 -19.09 -10.78
N MET A 418 12.03 -20.16 -11.18
CA MET A 418 10.84 -20.64 -10.45
C MET A 418 11.19 -21.13 -9.05
N GLU A 419 12.26 -21.94 -8.90
CA GLU A 419 12.72 -22.39 -7.57
C GLU A 419 12.98 -21.19 -6.64
N VAL A 420 13.72 -20.21 -7.16
CA VAL A 420 14.02 -18.99 -6.41
C VAL A 420 12.74 -18.20 -6.08
N GLY A 421 11.80 -18.10 -7.01
CA GLY A 421 10.54 -17.40 -6.81
C GLY A 421 9.64 -18.07 -5.79
N GLU A 422 9.58 -19.40 -5.81
CA GLU A 422 8.83 -20.19 -4.82
C GLU A 422 9.44 -20.07 -3.42
N GLU A 423 10.77 -20.06 -3.32
CA GLU A 423 11.47 -19.78 -2.06
C GLU A 423 11.22 -18.33 -1.58
N PHE A 424 11.18 -17.38 -2.53
CA PHE A 424 10.96 -15.96 -2.23
C PHE A 424 9.58 -15.67 -1.66
N CYS A 425 8.51 -16.19 -2.26
CA CYS A 425 7.13 -15.84 -1.90
C CYS A 425 6.30 -17.00 -1.30
N GLY A 426 6.79 -18.25 -1.38
CA GLY A 426 6.05 -19.42 -0.93
C GLY A 426 4.84 -19.78 -1.80
N SER A 427 4.65 -19.11 -2.95
CA SER A 427 3.57 -19.40 -3.90
C SER A 427 4.08 -20.12 -5.14
N LYS A 428 3.21 -20.89 -5.79
CA LYS A 428 3.54 -21.59 -7.02
C LYS A 428 3.72 -20.63 -8.19
N SER A 429 4.54 -21.06 -9.16
CA SER A 429 4.90 -20.29 -10.36
C SER A 429 4.00 -20.66 -11.54
N ASP A 430 2.68 -20.56 -11.36
CA ASP A 430 1.70 -21.10 -12.32
C ASP A 430 1.82 -20.46 -13.73
N ASP A 431 2.04 -19.16 -13.82
CA ASP A 431 2.17 -18.44 -15.10
C ASP A 431 3.40 -18.89 -15.90
N LEU A 432 4.54 -19.10 -15.22
CA LEU A 432 5.76 -19.58 -15.84
C LEU A 432 5.64 -21.06 -16.23
N GLN A 433 5.04 -21.88 -15.37
CA GLN A 433 4.80 -23.30 -15.67
C GLN A 433 3.92 -23.44 -16.89
N GLU A 434 2.84 -22.68 -17.01
CA GLU A 434 1.97 -22.72 -18.18
C GLU A 434 2.68 -22.23 -19.45
N SER A 435 3.52 -21.20 -19.33
CA SER A 435 4.32 -20.69 -20.46
C SER A 435 5.33 -21.73 -20.94
N ILE A 436 6.05 -22.37 -20.02
CA ILE A 436 6.96 -23.48 -20.33
C ILE A 436 6.20 -24.64 -20.97
N ARG A 437 5.04 -25.02 -20.40
CA ARG A 437 4.22 -26.09 -20.93
C ARG A 437 3.81 -25.84 -22.38
N LYS A 438 3.35 -24.63 -22.69
CA LYS A 438 2.99 -24.22 -24.06
C LYS A 438 4.19 -24.30 -25.01
N GLN A 439 5.32 -23.73 -24.60
CA GLN A 439 6.53 -23.76 -25.40
C GLN A 439 7.09 -25.16 -25.59
N SER A 440 7.06 -25.99 -24.55
CA SER A 440 7.49 -27.40 -24.66
C SER A 440 6.61 -28.19 -25.62
N ILE A 441 5.30 -28.03 -25.55
CA ILE A 441 4.38 -28.69 -26.50
C ILE A 441 4.68 -28.24 -27.93
N ASN A 442 4.89 -26.95 -28.15
CA ASN A 442 5.22 -26.41 -29.47
C ASN A 442 6.58 -26.95 -29.98
N TYR A 443 7.59 -26.93 -29.11
CA TYR A 443 8.91 -27.47 -29.42
C TYR A 443 8.84 -28.95 -29.83
N PHE A 444 8.21 -29.79 -29.01
CA PHE A 444 8.12 -31.22 -29.31
C PHE A 444 7.30 -31.54 -30.56
N LYS A 445 6.24 -30.77 -30.84
CA LYS A 445 5.48 -30.93 -32.09
C LYS A 445 6.37 -30.63 -33.31
N ASN A 446 7.11 -29.52 -33.28
CA ASN A 446 7.98 -29.13 -34.38
C ASN A 446 9.18 -30.08 -34.51
N TYR A 447 9.81 -30.45 -33.40
CA TYR A 447 10.90 -31.42 -33.37
C TYR A 447 10.47 -32.77 -33.93
N HIS A 448 9.28 -33.23 -33.52
CA HIS A 448 8.72 -34.49 -34.04
C HIS A 448 8.44 -34.39 -35.53
N ALA A 449 7.83 -33.31 -36.00
CA ALA A 449 7.59 -33.08 -37.42
C ALA A 449 8.88 -33.11 -38.23
N GLN A 450 9.91 -32.38 -37.78
CA GLN A 450 11.23 -32.37 -38.43
C GLN A 450 11.87 -33.75 -38.48
N ARG A 451 11.80 -34.50 -37.38
CA ARG A 451 12.33 -35.88 -37.37
C ARG A 451 11.57 -36.83 -38.31
N LEU A 452 10.27 -36.65 -38.43
CA LEU A 452 9.48 -37.40 -39.40
C LEU A 452 9.84 -37.01 -40.84
N ASP A 453 10.02 -35.74 -41.12
CA ASP A 453 10.46 -35.27 -42.46
C ASP A 453 11.88 -35.75 -42.79
N GLU A 454 12.82 -35.70 -41.87
CA GLU A 454 14.16 -36.26 -42.04
C GLU A 454 14.10 -37.79 -42.28
N LEU A 455 13.30 -38.49 -41.50
CA LEU A 455 13.12 -39.92 -41.70
C LEU A 455 12.52 -40.19 -43.07
N ARG A 456 11.51 -39.41 -43.49
CA ARG A 456 10.90 -39.53 -44.81
C ARG A 456 11.93 -39.32 -45.91
N ILE A 457 12.74 -38.24 -45.87
CA ILE A 457 13.80 -37.96 -46.84
C ILE A 457 14.80 -39.10 -46.84
N PHE A 458 15.22 -39.59 -45.67
CA PHE A 458 16.12 -40.72 -45.55
C PHE A 458 15.53 -41.96 -46.20
N LEU A 459 14.28 -42.34 -45.93
CA LEU A 459 13.64 -43.48 -46.51
C LEU A 459 13.43 -43.37 -48.02
N GLU A 460 13.20 -42.17 -48.55
CA GLU A 460 13.04 -41.89 -49.98
C GLU A 460 14.38 -41.98 -50.76
N HIS A 461 15.52 -41.66 -50.12
CA HIS A 461 16.82 -41.62 -50.77
C HIS A 461 17.75 -42.78 -50.44
N GLU A 462 17.35 -43.66 -49.48
CA GLU A 462 18.16 -44.82 -49.09
C GLU A 462 18.12 -45.89 -50.17
N SER A 463 19.30 -46.44 -50.49
CA SER A 463 19.43 -47.49 -51.51
C SER A 463 18.94 -48.85 -51.11
N TRP A 464 18.51 -49.03 -49.88
CA TRP A 464 17.93 -50.26 -49.30
C TRP A 464 18.79 -51.50 -49.57
N GLU A 465 20.09 -51.42 -49.45
CA GLU A 465 20.99 -52.55 -49.59
C GLU A 465 20.89 -53.49 -48.38
N ILE A 466 20.90 -54.80 -48.63
CA ILE A 466 20.88 -55.80 -47.59
C ILE A 466 22.17 -55.74 -46.77
N CYS A 467 22.06 -55.35 -45.50
CA CYS A 467 23.22 -55.36 -44.59
C CYS A 467 23.30 -56.70 -43.86
N PRO A 468 24.44 -57.45 -44.00
CA PRO A 468 24.61 -58.68 -43.26
C PRO A 468 24.79 -58.40 -41.76
N VAL A 469 23.80 -58.87 -40.99
CA VAL A 469 23.79 -58.71 -39.53
C VAL A 469 24.25 -60.01 -38.88
N LYS A 470 25.09 -59.90 -37.83
CA LYS A 470 25.50 -61.09 -37.05
C LYS A 470 24.27 -61.78 -36.41
N PRO A 471 24.23 -63.13 -36.40
CA PRO A 471 23.09 -63.86 -35.82
C PRO A 471 22.89 -63.59 -34.34
N THR A 472 23.87 -63.01 -33.63
CA THR A 472 23.80 -62.61 -32.21
C THR A 472 23.37 -61.17 -32.01
N PHE A 473 23.00 -60.44 -33.09
CA PHE A 473 22.56 -59.06 -32.99
C PHE A 473 21.18 -58.95 -32.40
N ASP A 474 21.07 -58.13 -31.36
CA ASP A 474 19.79 -57.78 -30.72
C ASP A 474 19.60 -56.26 -30.86
N ILE A 475 18.40 -55.86 -31.25
CA ILE A 475 18.01 -54.44 -31.38
C ILE A 475 18.31 -53.67 -30.09
N LEU A 476 18.22 -54.30 -28.94
CA LEU A 476 18.55 -53.68 -27.64
C LEU A 476 20.05 -53.38 -27.44
N GLN A 477 20.90 -53.79 -28.37
CA GLN A 477 22.32 -53.46 -28.35
C GLN A 477 22.56 -52.07 -28.94
N LEU A 478 21.61 -51.53 -29.69
CA LEU A 478 21.69 -50.15 -30.19
C LEU A 478 21.67 -49.14 -29.05
N GLN A 479 22.43 -48.06 -29.25
CA GLN A 479 22.61 -47.04 -28.21
C GLN A 479 21.28 -46.34 -27.87
N GLU A 480 20.44 -46.15 -28.87
CA GLU A 480 19.13 -45.53 -28.82
C GLU A 480 18.14 -46.31 -27.96
N PHE A 481 18.27 -47.62 -27.93
CA PHE A 481 17.36 -48.52 -27.18
C PHE A 481 17.91 -48.95 -25.82
N LYS A 482 19.06 -48.44 -25.39
CA LYS A 482 19.64 -48.76 -24.06
C LYS A 482 18.70 -48.46 -22.90
N SER A 483 17.95 -47.36 -23.00
CA SER A 483 16.95 -46.97 -22.00
C SER A 483 15.78 -47.97 -21.90
N LEU A 484 15.34 -48.52 -23.02
CA LEU A 484 14.29 -49.58 -23.06
C LEU A 484 14.76 -50.89 -22.44
N ARG A 485 16.06 -51.18 -22.47
CA ARG A 485 16.65 -52.36 -21.84
C ARG A 485 16.45 -52.41 -20.34
N SER A 486 16.49 -51.24 -19.68
CA SER A 486 16.24 -51.12 -18.23
C SER A 486 14.76 -51.30 -17.90
N ILE A 487 13.88 -50.81 -18.78
CA ILE A 487 12.42 -50.94 -18.63
C ILE A 487 11.97 -52.38 -18.86
N LEU A 488 12.45 -53.04 -19.92
CA LEU A 488 12.13 -54.41 -20.24
C LEU A 488 12.67 -55.41 -19.21
N LYS A 489 13.79 -55.14 -18.55
CA LYS A 489 14.28 -55.98 -17.45
C LYS A 489 13.35 -55.98 -16.24
N ASN A 490 12.57 -54.94 -16.06
CA ASN A 490 11.60 -54.81 -14.96
C ASN A 490 10.23 -55.43 -15.32
N TYR A 491 9.93 -55.59 -16.59
CA TYR A 491 8.75 -56.34 -17.05
C TYR A 491 9.14 -57.80 -17.28
N LYS A 492 9.02 -58.64 -16.24
CA LYS A 492 9.01 -60.09 -16.43
C LYS A 492 7.77 -60.44 -17.25
N LEU A 493 7.97 -60.60 -18.56
CA LEU A 493 6.97 -61.23 -19.42
C LEU A 493 6.68 -62.64 -18.84
N LYS A 494 5.50 -62.83 -18.29
CA LYS A 494 4.97 -64.16 -18.02
C LYS A 494 4.95 -64.90 -19.34
N PRO A 495 5.55 -66.09 -19.45
CA PRO A 495 5.42 -66.91 -20.68
C PRO A 495 3.95 -67.24 -20.82
N VAL A 496 3.37 -66.78 -21.92
CA VAL A 496 2.06 -67.32 -22.39
C VAL A 496 2.30 -68.76 -22.82
N ALA A 497 1.82 -69.67 -22.02
CA ALA A 497 1.76 -71.10 -22.42
C ALA A 497 0.79 -71.20 -23.58
N THR A 498 1.31 -71.33 -24.78
CA THR A 498 0.53 -71.83 -25.95
C THR A 498 0.55 -73.30 -25.94
N ASP A 499 -0.54 -73.91 -25.45
CA ASP A 499 -0.93 -75.26 -25.80
C ASP A 499 -1.29 -75.28 -27.29
N CYS A 500 -0.46 -75.93 -28.11
CA CYS A 500 -0.80 -76.30 -29.43
C CYS A 500 -0.45 -77.79 -29.61
N ASN A 501 -1.46 -78.63 -29.51
CA ASN A 501 -1.44 -79.99 -29.99
C ASN A 501 -1.52 -80.01 -31.52
N SER A 502 -0.60 -80.79 -32.08
CA SER A 502 -0.69 -81.70 -33.28
C SER A 502 -1.22 -81.11 -34.59
N SER A 503 -0.39 -81.12 -35.61
CA SER A 503 -0.33 -82.15 -36.64
C SER A 503 0.62 -81.80 -37.78
N ASN A 504 1.32 -82.82 -38.23
CA ASN A 504 2.22 -82.88 -39.36
C ASN A 504 1.69 -82.23 -40.66
N HIS A 505 2.53 -81.41 -41.32
CA HIS A 505 2.88 -81.75 -42.73
C HIS A 505 4.11 -80.92 -43.18
N SER A 506 4.93 -81.61 -43.87
CA SER A 506 6.16 -81.30 -44.57
C SER A 506 6.28 -80.00 -45.36
N GLN A 507 7.53 -79.60 -45.44
CA GLN A 507 8.22 -78.91 -46.54
C GLN A 507 7.73 -77.53 -47.02
N ASP A 508 8.43 -76.55 -46.89
CA ASP A 508 9.37 -75.94 -47.82
C ASP A 508 9.72 -74.45 -47.43
N SER A 509 10.98 -74.20 -47.63
CA SER A 509 11.56 -72.91 -48.04
C SER A 509 11.49 -71.72 -47.09
N SER A 510 12.66 -71.44 -46.56
CA SER A 510 13.31 -70.12 -46.54
C SER A 510 12.37 -68.91 -46.59
N THR A 511 11.93 -68.50 -45.48
CA THR A 511 11.63 -67.10 -45.26
C THR A 511 12.76 -66.51 -44.42
N VAL A 512 13.73 -65.93 -45.10
CA VAL A 512 14.69 -64.99 -44.52
C VAL A 512 13.87 -63.80 -44.04
N SER A 513 13.62 -63.72 -42.76
CA SER A 513 13.15 -62.49 -42.13
C SER A 513 14.29 -61.49 -42.19
N GLY A 514 14.36 -60.82 -43.33
CA GLY A 514 15.27 -59.68 -43.50
C GLY A 514 14.87 -58.56 -42.54
N ILE A 515 15.52 -58.52 -41.41
CA ILE A 515 15.48 -57.33 -40.58
C ILE A 515 16.29 -56.26 -41.30
N ILE A 516 15.62 -55.30 -41.90
CA ILE A 516 16.23 -54.12 -42.51
C ILE A 516 16.81 -53.31 -41.35
N VAL A 517 18.14 -53.41 -41.16
CA VAL A 517 18.85 -52.56 -40.23
C VAL A 517 19.30 -51.33 -41.01
N MET A 518 18.64 -50.24 -40.76
CA MET A 518 19.05 -48.95 -41.30
C MET A 518 20.43 -48.60 -40.76
N LYS A 519 21.36 -48.32 -41.63
CA LYS A 519 22.62 -47.61 -41.31
C LYS A 519 22.27 -46.16 -41.02
N SER A 520 22.00 -45.84 -39.79
CA SER A 520 21.91 -44.45 -39.35
C SER A 520 23.32 -43.93 -39.19
N CYS A 521 23.75 -43.05 -40.06
CA CYS A 521 24.86 -42.13 -39.81
C CYS A 521 24.29 -40.98 -38.96
N PHE A 522 24.44 -41.07 -37.65
CA PHE A 522 24.34 -39.92 -36.75
C PHE A 522 25.75 -39.55 -36.31
#